data_ada23f85d7b0bd78103a4f2c26c58c07
#
_entry.id   ada23f85d7b0bd78103a4f2c26c58c07
#
_cell.length_a   1.000
_cell.length_b   1.000
_cell.length_c   1.000
_cell.angle_alpha   90.00
_cell.angle_beta   90.00
_cell.angle_gamma   90.00
#
_symmetry.space_group_name_H-M   'P 1'
#
loop_
_entity.id
_entity.type
_entity.pdbx_description
1 polymer ?
#
loop_
_entity_poly.entity_id
_entity_poly.type
_entity_poly.pdbx_seq_one_letter_code
_entity_poly.pdbx_strand_id
1 'polypeptide(L)'
;MKAVITVTGIDKIGIIANVSAILASNSVNIEDISQTTMQGYFMMYMLADISKMTVPFGELAEKLSDKGKEMGLEIRIQKDEIFKAMHSV
;
A
#
# COMPACT_ATOMS: atom_id res chain seq x y z
N MET A 1 -4.30 10.68 10.88
CA MET A 1 -5.15 9.85 9.99
C MET A 1 -4.35 8.66 9.48
N LYS A 2 -4.96 7.51 9.45
CA LYS A 2 -4.32 6.27 9.02
C LYS A 2 -4.91 5.76 7.71
N ALA A 3 -4.10 5.01 6.98
CA ALA A 3 -4.54 4.33 5.77
C ALA A 3 -3.96 2.92 5.75
N VAL A 4 -4.64 2.02 5.07
CA VAL A 4 -4.18 0.65 4.86
C VAL A 4 -3.83 0.50 3.38
N ILE A 5 -2.61 0.05 3.11
CA ILE A 5 -2.17 -0.25 1.76
C ILE A 5 -2.11 -1.76 1.60
N THR A 6 -2.76 -2.28 0.56
CA THR A 6 -2.74 -3.70 0.26
C THR A 6 -2.03 -3.92 -1.07
N VAL A 7 -1.15 -4.91 -1.11
CA VAL A 7 -0.39 -5.27 -2.30
C VAL A 7 -0.55 -6.76 -2.54
N THR A 8 -1.04 -7.13 -3.72
CA THR A 8 -1.21 -8.53 -4.08
C THR A 8 -0.72 -8.78 -5.50
N GLY A 9 -0.15 -9.95 -5.74
CA GLY A 9 0.30 -10.35 -7.06
C GLY A 9 1.36 -11.43 -7.00
N ILE A 10 1.98 -11.68 -8.14
CA ILE A 10 3.08 -12.64 -8.23
C ILE A 10 4.31 -12.05 -7.54
N ASP A 11 4.93 -12.85 -6.66
CA ASP A 11 6.11 -12.41 -5.93
C ASP A 11 7.26 -12.11 -6.89
N LYS A 12 7.96 -11.02 -6.60
CA LYS A 12 9.13 -10.60 -7.37
C LYS A 12 10.03 -9.71 -6.52
N ILE A 13 11.25 -9.55 -6.98
CA ILE A 13 12.23 -8.71 -6.31
C ILE A 13 11.80 -7.24 -6.38
N GLY A 14 11.94 -6.53 -5.28
CA GLY A 14 11.79 -5.08 -5.24
C GLY A 14 10.39 -4.57 -4.91
N ILE A 15 9.43 -5.43 -4.58
CA ILE A 15 8.07 -4.98 -4.24
C ILE A 15 8.09 -4.00 -3.08
N ILE A 16 8.66 -4.41 -1.95
CA ILE A 16 8.68 -3.57 -0.74
C ILE A 16 9.47 -2.29 -0.99
N ALA A 17 10.61 -2.39 -1.67
CA ALA A 17 11.45 -1.23 -1.97
C ALA A 17 10.71 -0.20 -2.82
N ASN A 18 10.00 -0.63 -3.84
CA ASN A 18 9.25 0.27 -4.72
C ASN A 18 8.07 0.92 -4.02
N VAL A 19 7.29 0.14 -3.27
CA VAL A 19 6.13 0.67 -2.56
C VAL A 19 6.56 1.64 -1.46
N SER A 20 7.55 1.26 -0.66
CA SER A 20 8.02 2.13 0.43
C SER A 20 8.67 3.40 -0.08
N ALA A 21 9.36 3.36 -1.23
CA ALA A 21 9.94 4.56 -1.83
C ALA A 21 8.85 5.58 -2.23
N ILE A 22 7.74 5.12 -2.79
CA ILE A 22 6.62 6.00 -3.13
C ILE A 22 6.04 6.64 -1.86
N LEU A 23 5.85 5.84 -0.82
CA LEU A 23 5.30 6.34 0.44
C LEU A 23 6.24 7.36 1.07
N ALA A 24 7.53 7.06 1.15
CA ALA A 24 8.52 7.96 1.74
C ALA A 24 8.60 9.28 0.97
N SER A 25 8.60 9.25 -0.35
CA SER A 25 8.71 10.47 -1.16
C SER A 25 7.47 11.35 -1.08
N ASN A 26 6.36 10.82 -0.57
CA ASN A 26 5.14 11.60 -0.35
C ASN A 26 4.86 11.85 1.14
N SER A 27 5.88 11.67 1.99
CA SER A 27 5.83 11.91 3.44
C SER A 27 4.78 11.07 4.16
N VAL A 28 4.65 9.82 3.74
CA VAL A 28 3.79 8.83 4.39
C VAL A 28 4.65 7.94 5.27
N ASN A 29 4.30 7.83 6.54
CA ASN A 29 5.04 7.02 7.50
C ASN A 29 4.42 5.63 7.62
N ILE A 30 5.23 4.60 7.42
CA ILE A 30 4.78 3.22 7.58
C ILE A 30 4.88 2.86 9.06
N GLU A 31 3.78 2.43 9.65
CA GLU A 31 3.72 2.08 11.07
C GLU A 31 3.77 0.59 11.30
N ASP A 32 3.25 -0.20 10.38
CA ASP A 32 3.23 -1.65 10.52
C ASP A 32 3.16 -2.30 9.16
N ILE A 33 3.74 -3.48 9.03
CA ILE A 33 3.73 -4.26 7.80
C ILE A 33 3.47 -5.72 8.16
N SER A 34 2.57 -6.35 7.43
CA SER A 34 2.38 -7.79 7.48
C SER A 34 2.42 -8.34 6.06
N GLN A 35 3.21 -9.36 5.83
CA GLN A 35 3.32 -9.94 4.50
C GLN A 35 3.36 -11.46 4.57
N THR A 36 2.92 -12.09 3.51
CA THR A 36 3.02 -13.54 3.35
C THR A 36 3.24 -13.87 1.88
N THR A 37 3.93 -14.98 1.63
CA THR A 37 4.11 -15.51 0.29
C THR A 37 3.57 -16.93 0.31
N MET A 38 2.68 -17.23 -0.61
CA MET A 38 2.06 -18.56 -0.70
C MET A 38 2.03 -18.99 -2.16
N GLN A 39 2.73 -20.08 -2.47
CA GLN A 39 2.76 -20.66 -3.82
C GLN A 39 3.11 -19.63 -4.90
N GLY A 40 4.09 -18.76 -4.61
CA GLY A 40 4.53 -17.74 -5.55
C GLY A 40 3.70 -16.46 -5.56
N TYR A 41 2.63 -16.38 -4.78
CA TYR A 41 1.85 -15.17 -4.64
C TYR A 41 2.31 -14.37 -3.43
N PHE A 42 2.42 -13.07 -3.61
CA PHE A 42 2.79 -12.12 -2.58
C PHE A 42 1.54 -11.39 -2.11
N MET A 43 1.39 -11.27 -0.79
CA MET A 43 0.30 -10.52 -0.17
C MET A 43 0.88 -9.68 0.96
N MET A 44 0.61 -8.39 0.95
CA MET A 44 1.13 -7.46 1.95
C MET A 44 0.06 -6.46 2.38
N TYR A 45 0.04 -6.20 3.69
CA TYR A 45 -0.77 -5.15 4.29
C TYR A 45 0.16 -4.20 5.02
N MET A 46 -0.01 -2.90 4.77
CA MET A 46 0.76 -1.88 5.46
C MET A 46 -0.20 -0.92 6.13
N LEU A 47 0.05 -0.63 7.41
CA LEU A 47 -0.64 0.45 8.10
C LEU A 47 0.26 1.68 8.04
N ALA A 48 -0.28 2.79 7.58
CA ALA A 48 0.49 4.01 7.36
C ALA A 48 -0.21 5.23 7.95
N ASP A 49 0.60 6.18 8.40
CA ASP A 49 0.12 7.49 8.84
C ASP A 49 0.24 8.47 7.68
N ILE A 50 -0.90 8.98 7.22
CA ILE A 50 -0.96 9.91 6.10
C ILE A 50 -1.21 11.35 6.52
N SER A 51 -1.09 11.65 7.82
CA SER A 51 -1.39 12.99 8.34
C SER A 51 -0.45 14.07 7.81
N LYS A 52 0.78 13.72 7.44
CA LYS A 52 1.78 14.64 6.91
C LYS A 52 2.01 14.48 5.41
N MET A 53 1.12 13.78 4.73
CA MET A 53 1.21 13.52 3.31
C MET A 53 1.27 14.82 2.50
N THR A 54 2.16 14.85 1.51
CA THR A 54 2.43 16.07 0.72
C THR A 54 1.59 16.17 -0.55
N VAL A 55 0.77 15.17 -0.84
CA VAL A 55 -0.10 15.15 -2.02
C VAL A 55 -1.52 14.79 -1.60
N PRO A 56 -2.53 15.09 -2.42
CA PRO A 56 -3.90 14.63 -2.15
C PRO A 56 -3.97 13.10 -2.15
N PHE A 57 -4.90 12.56 -1.36
CA PHE A 57 -5.06 11.11 -1.23
C PHE A 57 -5.25 10.41 -2.58
N GLY A 58 -6.08 10.98 -3.47
CA GLY A 58 -6.30 10.40 -4.79
C GLY A 58 -5.05 10.35 -5.65
N GLU A 59 -4.16 11.33 -5.52
CA GLU A 59 -2.90 11.32 -6.26
C GLU A 59 -1.97 10.22 -5.75
N LEU A 60 -1.91 10.01 -4.45
CA LEU A 60 -1.11 8.91 -3.88
C LEU A 60 -1.67 7.56 -4.34
N ALA A 61 -2.99 7.41 -4.32
CA ALA A 61 -3.65 6.19 -4.78
C ALA A 61 -3.31 5.90 -6.24
N GLU A 62 -3.30 6.93 -7.08
CA GLU A 62 -2.94 6.79 -8.50
C GLU A 62 -1.47 6.40 -8.68
N LYS A 63 -0.56 7.02 -7.94
CA LYS A 63 0.86 6.68 -8.00
C LYS A 63 1.10 5.22 -7.62
N LEU A 64 0.43 4.74 -6.58
CA LEU A 64 0.54 3.35 -6.15
C LEU A 64 -0.06 2.40 -7.20
N SER A 65 -1.22 2.74 -7.73
CA SER A 65 -1.87 1.95 -8.77
C SER A 65 -1.01 1.83 -10.02
N ASP A 66 -0.41 2.95 -10.44
CA ASP A 66 0.46 2.97 -11.63
C ASP A 66 1.70 2.10 -11.42
N LYS A 67 2.30 2.17 -10.23
CA LYS A 67 3.43 1.30 -9.90
C LYS A 67 3.01 -0.17 -9.90
N GLY A 68 1.83 -0.46 -9.41
CA GLY A 68 1.28 -1.81 -9.46
C GLY A 68 1.15 -2.33 -10.87
N LYS A 69 0.61 -1.53 -11.78
CA LYS A 69 0.48 -1.91 -13.19
C LYS A 69 1.85 -2.18 -13.81
N GLU A 70 2.83 -1.35 -13.51
CA GLU A 70 4.19 -1.51 -13.98
C GLU A 70 4.83 -2.81 -13.50
N MET A 71 4.52 -3.22 -12.28
CA MET A 71 5.10 -4.41 -11.65
C MET A 71 4.21 -5.66 -11.76
N GLY A 72 3.04 -5.56 -12.37
CA GLY A 72 2.11 -6.67 -12.43
C GLY A 72 1.45 -6.98 -11.09
N LEU A 73 1.26 -5.96 -10.27
CA LEU A 73 0.66 -6.08 -8.93
C LEU A 73 -0.62 -5.27 -8.85
N GLU A 74 -1.49 -5.63 -7.94
CA GLU A 74 -2.61 -4.80 -7.54
C GLU A 74 -2.26 -4.12 -6.23
N ILE A 75 -2.16 -2.79 -6.26
CA ILE A 75 -1.83 -1.99 -5.08
C ILE A 75 -3.01 -1.06 -4.82
N ARG A 76 -3.59 -1.17 -3.63
CA ARG A 76 -4.71 -0.35 -3.20
C ARG A 76 -4.37 0.36 -1.92
N ILE A 77 -4.93 1.55 -1.75
CA ILE A 77 -4.87 2.30 -0.50
C ILE A 77 -6.28 2.70 -0.12
N GLN A 78 -6.62 2.49 1.14
CA GLN A 78 -7.92 2.86 1.70
C GLN A 78 -7.70 3.54 3.03
N LYS A 79 -8.51 4.55 3.33
CA LYS A 79 -8.49 5.16 4.65
C LYS A 79 -8.90 4.11 5.68
N ASP A 80 -8.25 4.14 6.84
CA ASP A 80 -8.45 3.13 7.87
C ASP A 80 -9.92 2.97 8.27
N GLU A 81 -10.65 4.08 8.36
CA GLU A 81 -12.08 4.05 8.68
C GLU A 81 -12.87 3.22 7.67
N ILE A 82 -12.59 3.40 6.38
CA ILE A 82 -13.26 2.67 5.30
C ILE A 82 -12.86 1.19 5.34
N PHE A 83 -11.57 0.93 5.54
CA PHE A 83 -11.08 -0.45 5.61
C PHE A 83 -11.73 -1.21 6.77
N LYS A 84 -11.80 -0.60 7.95
CA LYS A 84 -12.43 -1.21 9.13
C LYS A 84 -13.91 -1.48 8.89
N ALA A 85 -14.61 -0.56 8.25
CA ALA A 85 -16.04 -0.73 7.96
C ALA A 85 -16.28 -1.90 7.01
N MET A 86 -15.40 -2.09 6.02
CA MET A 86 -15.50 -3.18 5.05
C MET A 86 -15.13 -4.54 5.64
N HIS A 87 -14.28 -4.57 6.66
CA HIS A 87 -13.74 -5.80 7.25
C HIS A 87 -14.25 -6.03 8.67
N SER A 88 -15.21 -5.26 9.12
CA SER A 88 -15.86 -5.42 10.42
C SER A 88 -16.79 -6.62 10.38
N VAL A 89 -16.77 -7.39 11.44
CA VAL A 89 -17.62 -8.57 11.57
C VAL A 89 -18.75 -8.29 12.56
#